data_5ed000b020ff899ef0bfd2573dc3fb3f
#
_entry.id   5ed000b020ff899ef0bfd2573dc3fb3f
#
_cell.length_a   1.000
_cell.length_b   1.000
_cell.length_c   1.000
_cell.angle_alpha   90.00
_cell.angle_beta   90.00
_cell.angle_gamma   90.00
#
_symmetry.space_group_name_H-M   'P 1'
#
loop_
_entity.id
_entity.type
_entity.pdbx_description
1 polymer ?
#
loop_
_entity_poly.entity_id
_entity_poly.type
_entity_poly.pdbx_seq_one_letter_code
_entity_poly.pdbx_strand_id
1 'polypeptide(L)'
;MRLRHSTLSRNLGSIGERGLLVSKSRGKLPAVWLHSPGRSAWAVLHVSRRHKVRVEETATVEVEIPRSWLKKSGRPGLWYCPLDVLPDRFGRTISFDELSASPVESHG
;
A
#
# COMPACT_ATOMS: atom_id res chain seq x y z
N MET A 1 4.67 2.97 13.17
CA MET A 1 3.38 2.39 12.83
C MET A 1 3.50 1.57 11.56
N ARG A 2 2.96 0.36 11.58
CA ARG A 2 3.05 -0.53 10.41
C ARG A 2 1.80 -0.39 9.56
N LEU A 3 1.99 -0.04 8.30
CA LEU A 3 0.93 0.15 7.34
C LEU A 3 1.25 -0.59 6.04
N ARG A 4 0.36 -0.50 5.07
CA ARG A 4 0.53 -1.16 3.78
C ARG A 4 0.24 -0.19 2.64
N HIS A 5 0.89 -0.43 1.51
CA HIS A 5 0.66 0.29 0.27
C HIS A 5 0.39 -0.72 -0.83
N SER A 6 -0.77 -0.60 -1.48
CA SER A 6 -1.13 -1.47 -2.59
C SER A 6 -0.86 -0.78 -3.91
N THR A 7 -0.31 -1.53 -4.86
CA THR A 7 0.15 -1.00 -6.13
C THR A 7 0.07 -2.08 -7.21
N LEU A 8 0.50 -1.74 -8.43
CA LEU A 8 0.64 -2.72 -9.50
C LEU A 8 1.92 -3.52 -9.28
N SER A 9 1.87 -4.84 -9.47
CA SER A 9 3.06 -5.69 -9.32
C SER A 9 4.20 -5.25 -10.21
N ARG A 10 3.90 -4.73 -11.39
CA ARG A 10 4.95 -4.23 -12.32
C ARG A 10 5.73 -3.04 -11.77
N ASN A 11 5.23 -2.38 -10.73
CA ASN A 11 5.92 -1.24 -10.12
C ASN A 11 6.90 -1.65 -9.02
N LEU A 12 6.90 -2.93 -8.62
CA LEU A 12 7.71 -3.38 -7.49
C LEU A 12 9.21 -3.17 -7.68
N GLY A 13 9.71 -3.35 -8.89
CA GLY A 13 11.13 -3.12 -9.17
C GLY A 13 11.55 -1.68 -8.89
N SER A 14 10.81 -0.72 -9.42
CA SER A 14 11.07 0.70 -9.20
C SER A 14 10.89 1.08 -7.73
N ILE A 15 9.86 0.56 -7.09
CA ILE A 15 9.59 0.82 -5.67
C ILE A 15 10.72 0.28 -4.80
N GLY A 16 11.23 -0.91 -5.11
CA GLY A 16 12.34 -1.51 -4.37
C GLY A 16 13.64 -0.73 -4.48
N GLU A 17 13.84 -0.02 -5.58
CA GLU A 17 15.03 0.80 -5.80
C GLU A 17 14.87 2.21 -5.24
N ARG A 18 13.74 2.83 -5.43
CA ARG A 18 13.53 4.26 -5.16
C ARG A 18 12.63 4.56 -3.98
N GLY A 19 11.81 3.59 -3.58
CA GLY A 19 10.82 3.80 -2.53
C GLY A 19 9.47 4.25 -3.08
N LEU A 20 8.60 4.63 -2.16
CA LEU A 20 7.29 5.19 -2.48
C LEU A 20 7.43 6.69 -2.53
N LEU A 21 7.29 7.27 -3.71
CA LEU A 21 7.60 8.68 -3.95
C LEU A 21 6.34 9.54 -4.00
N VAL A 22 6.38 10.66 -3.30
CA VAL A 22 5.30 11.64 -3.32
C VAL A 22 5.05 12.13 -4.74
N SER A 23 6.10 12.28 -5.55
CA SER A 23 6.00 12.73 -6.94
C SER A 23 5.22 11.79 -7.84
N LYS A 24 5.02 10.54 -7.43
CA LYS A 24 4.23 9.55 -8.18
C LYS A 24 2.76 9.53 -7.79
N SER A 25 2.37 10.36 -6.84
CA SER A 25 0.98 10.46 -6.43
C SER A 25 0.12 10.98 -7.58
N ARG A 26 -1.03 10.34 -7.80
CA ARG A 26 -1.99 10.75 -8.82
C ARG A 26 -3.14 11.57 -8.24
N GLY A 27 -3.21 11.69 -6.93
CA GLY A 27 -4.24 12.45 -6.27
C GLY A 27 -3.95 13.96 -6.33
N LYS A 28 -4.94 14.77 -5.96
CA LYS A 28 -4.77 16.21 -5.85
C LYS A 28 -3.77 16.57 -4.76
N LEU A 29 -3.67 15.74 -3.74
CA LEU A 29 -2.74 15.92 -2.63
C LEU A 29 -1.50 15.08 -2.90
N PRO A 30 -0.32 15.71 -3.08
CA PRO A 30 0.92 14.96 -3.27
C PRO A 30 1.29 14.23 -1.97
N ALA A 31 1.11 12.93 -1.96
CA ALA A 31 1.34 12.14 -0.76
C ALA A 31 1.48 10.66 -1.12
N VAL A 32 2.10 9.89 -0.22
CA VAL A 32 2.11 8.43 -0.28
C VAL A 32 0.88 7.95 0.50
N TRP A 33 -0.03 7.28 -0.19
CA TRP A 33 -1.27 6.79 0.41
C TRP A 33 -1.06 5.40 0.98
N LEU A 34 -1.52 5.21 2.21
CA LEU A 34 -1.28 4.00 2.99
C LEU A 34 -2.58 3.54 3.63
N HIS A 35 -2.64 2.24 3.94
CA HIS A 35 -3.81 1.68 4.59
C HIS A 35 -3.40 0.68 5.67
N SER A 36 -4.28 0.46 6.64
CA SER A 36 -4.09 -0.58 7.64
C SER A 36 -4.25 -1.96 6.99
N PRO A 37 -3.69 -3.01 7.59
CA PRO A 37 -3.84 -4.36 7.06
C PRO A 37 -5.28 -4.78 6.83
N GLY A 38 -6.21 -4.36 7.69
CA GLY A 38 -7.61 -4.69 7.55
C GLY A 38 -8.29 -4.09 6.31
N ARG A 39 -7.64 -3.12 5.65
CA ARG A 39 -8.18 -2.48 4.44
C ARG A 39 -7.53 -3.00 3.17
N SER A 40 -6.76 -4.07 3.26
CA SER A 40 -6.00 -4.58 2.11
C SER A 40 -6.90 -5.00 0.94
N ALA A 41 -8.00 -5.69 1.22
CA ALA A 41 -8.93 -6.10 0.16
C ALA A 41 -9.50 -4.90 -0.58
N TRP A 42 -9.92 -3.88 0.15
CA TRP A 42 -10.43 -2.66 -0.46
C TRP A 42 -9.36 -1.98 -1.31
N ALA A 43 -8.14 -1.88 -0.78
CA ALA A 43 -7.05 -1.19 -1.47
C ALA A 43 -6.67 -1.89 -2.79
N VAL A 44 -6.61 -3.22 -2.78
CA VAL A 44 -6.30 -4.01 -3.97
C VAL A 44 -7.38 -3.83 -5.04
N LEU A 45 -8.65 -3.87 -4.64
CA LEU A 45 -9.76 -3.63 -5.58
C LEU A 45 -9.71 -2.22 -6.14
N HIS A 46 -9.37 -1.25 -5.32
CA HIS A 46 -9.25 0.13 -5.77
C HIS A 46 -8.16 0.29 -6.83
N VAL A 47 -6.99 -0.31 -6.61
CA VAL A 47 -5.89 -0.30 -7.57
C VAL A 47 -6.31 -0.97 -8.88
N SER A 48 -6.91 -2.15 -8.77
CA SER A 48 -7.37 -2.92 -9.91
C SER A 48 -8.33 -2.11 -10.79
N ARG A 49 -9.33 -1.50 -10.18
CA ARG A 49 -10.33 -0.71 -10.89
C ARG A 49 -9.74 0.55 -11.51
N ARG A 50 -8.89 1.24 -10.76
CA ARG A 50 -8.28 2.47 -11.23
C ARG A 50 -7.40 2.27 -12.46
N HIS A 51 -6.65 1.17 -12.48
CA HIS A 51 -5.73 0.85 -13.58
C HIS A 51 -6.31 -0.10 -14.61
N LYS A 52 -7.55 -0.55 -14.40
CA LYS A 52 -8.24 -1.47 -15.30
C LYS A 52 -7.45 -2.74 -15.56
N VAL A 53 -6.92 -3.31 -14.47
CA VAL A 53 -6.16 -4.56 -14.49
C VAL A 53 -6.82 -5.57 -13.57
N ARG A 54 -6.38 -6.82 -13.68
CA ARG A 54 -6.87 -7.88 -12.81
C ARG A 54 -6.25 -7.74 -11.43
N VAL A 55 -6.96 -8.20 -10.40
CA VAL A 55 -6.45 -8.13 -9.02
C VAL A 55 -5.14 -8.90 -8.86
N GLU A 56 -4.93 -9.96 -9.64
CA GLU A 56 -3.68 -10.74 -9.60
C GLU A 56 -2.47 -9.93 -10.05
N GLU A 57 -2.68 -8.82 -10.72
CA GLU A 57 -1.61 -7.92 -11.15
C GLU A 57 -1.28 -6.86 -10.10
N THR A 58 -1.82 -6.98 -8.91
CA THR A 58 -1.55 -6.07 -7.79
C THR A 58 -0.61 -6.72 -6.78
N ALA A 59 0.04 -5.88 -6.00
CA ALA A 59 0.88 -6.31 -4.90
C ALA A 59 0.77 -5.31 -3.76
N THR A 60 1.13 -5.74 -2.56
CA THR A 60 1.05 -4.90 -1.37
C THR A 60 2.40 -4.92 -0.66
N VAL A 61 2.89 -3.75 -0.27
CA VAL A 61 4.16 -3.60 0.43
C VAL A 61 3.88 -3.14 1.85
N GLU A 62 4.45 -3.85 2.82
CA GLU A 62 4.39 -3.40 4.22
C GLU A 62 5.45 -2.34 4.45
N VAL A 63 5.12 -1.33 5.24
CA VAL A 63 6.05 -0.26 5.57
C VAL A 63 5.96 0.07 7.05
N GLU A 64 7.09 0.51 7.61
CA GLU A 64 7.16 0.97 8.98
C GLU A 64 7.42 2.48 8.94
N ILE A 65 6.48 3.28 9.42
CA ILE A 65 6.55 4.74 9.30
C ILE A 65 6.37 5.38 10.68
N PRO A 66 7.20 6.36 11.03
CA PRO A 66 6.99 7.11 12.26
C PRO A 66 5.59 7.73 12.27
N ARG A 67 4.89 7.55 13.37
CA ARG A 67 3.52 8.06 13.48
C ARG A 67 3.42 9.56 13.23
N SER A 68 4.46 10.30 13.59
CA SER A 68 4.52 11.75 13.39
C SER A 68 4.50 12.17 11.93
N TRP A 69 4.84 11.27 11.01
CA TRP A 69 4.80 11.54 9.57
C TRP A 69 3.42 11.35 8.96
N LEU A 70 2.53 10.67 9.68
CA LEU A 70 1.26 10.23 9.15
C LEU A 70 0.14 11.23 9.42
N LYS A 71 -0.76 11.35 8.46
CA LYS A 71 -1.95 12.15 8.58
C LYS A 71 -3.18 11.29 8.26
N LYS A 72 -4.25 11.52 8.99
CA LYS A 72 -5.50 10.80 8.78
C LYS A 72 -6.23 11.37 7.57
N SER A 73 -6.76 10.47 6.75
CA SER A 73 -7.48 10.86 5.55
C SER A 73 -8.94 11.23 5.79
N GLY A 74 -9.44 10.98 6.99
CA GLY A 74 -10.87 11.12 7.30
C GLY A 74 -11.65 9.83 7.14
N ARG A 75 -11.06 8.78 6.58
CA ARG A 75 -11.65 7.45 6.47
C ARG A 75 -10.91 6.48 7.37
N PRO A 76 -11.62 5.63 8.13
CA PRO A 76 -10.98 4.66 9.01
C PRO A 76 -10.00 3.77 8.23
N GLY A 77 -8.80 3.60 8.79
CA GLY A 77 -7.79 2.73 8.20
C GLY A 77 -7.08 3.29 6.98
N LEU A 78 -7.33 4.55 6.61
CA LEU A 78 -6.63 5.20 5.51
C LEU A 78 -5.82 6.39 6.02
N TRP A 79 -4.57 6.44 5.57
CA TRP A 79 -3.60 7.43 6.00
C TRP A 79 -2.84 7.96 4.81
N TYR A 80 -2.18 9.10 4.96
CA TYR A 80 -1.23 9.56 3.96
C TYR A 80 0.02 10.13 4.61
N CYS A 81 1.13 10.03 3.88
CA CYS A 81 2.43 10.51 4.31
C CYS A 81 2.91 11.54 3.27
N PRO A 82 3.14 12.79 3.66
CA PRO A 82 3.60 13.81 2.72
C PRO A 82 5.10 13.73 2.39
N LEU A 83 5.77 12.69 2.86
CA LEU A 83 7.19 12.47 2.63
C LEU A 83 7.40 11.17 1.85
N ASP A 84 8.49 11.11 1.09
CA ASP A 84 8.89 9.88 0.42
C ASP A 84 9.17 8.79 1.45
N VAL A 85 8.76 7.56 1.14
CA VAL A 85 9.03 6.40 1.99
C VAL A 85 10.10 5.56 1.32
N LEU A 86 11.32 5.65 1.83
CA LEU A 86 12.48 4.98 1.23
C LEU A 86 12.47 3.48 1.50
N PRO A 87 13.19 2.69 0.68
CA PRO A 87 13.12 1.23 0.78
C PRO A 87 13.56 0.64 2.12
N ASP A 88 14.38 1.34 2.89
CA ASP A 88 14.82 0.86 4.21
C ASP A 88 13.66 0.76 5.22
N ARG A 89 12.51 1.33 4.90
CA ARG A 89 11.32 1.25 5.75
C ARG A 89 10.37 0.14 5.33
N PHE A 90 10.73 -0.62 4.31
CA PHE A 90 9.88 -1.68 3.80
C PHE A 90 10.03 -2.96 4.63
N GLY A 91 8.89 -3.60 4.90
CA GLY A 91 8.85 -4.96 5.38
C GLY A 91 8.69 -5.90 4.20
N ARG A 92 7.78 -6.87 4.32
CA ARG A 92 7.59 -7.84 3.26
C ARG A 92 6.68 -7.30 2.14
N THR A 93 6.85 -7.89 0.96
CA THR A 93 5.94 -7.70 -0.16
C THR A 93 4.95 -8.86 -0.16
N ILE A 94 3.67 -8.55 -0.31
CA ILE A 94 2.60 -9.53 -0.25
C ILE A 94 1.90 -9.56 -1.60
N SER A 95 1.87 -10.75 -2.23
CA SER A 95 1.15 -10.92 -3.49
C SER A 95 -0.36 -10.97 -3.22
N PHE A 96 -1.15 -10.82 -4.28
CA PHE A 96 -2.59 -10.96 -4.15
C PHE A 96 -2.96 -12.36 -3.65
N ASP A 97 -2.25 -13.38 -4.12
CA ASP A 97 -2.52 -14.76 -3.70
C ASP A 97 -2.34 -14.94 -2.19
N GLU A 98 -1.32 -14.34 -1.62
CA GLU A 98 -1.11 -14.35 -0.18
C GLU A 98 -2.24 -13.64 0.56
N LEU A 99 -2.67 -12.49 0.05
CA LEU A 99 -3.76 -11.75 0.67
C LEU A 99 -5.06 -12.55 0.66
N SER A 100 -5.36 -13.21 -0.45
CA SER A 100 -6.60 -13.96 -0.58
C SER A 100 -6.60 -15.24 0.26
N ALA A 101 -5.43 -15.81 0.53
CA ALA A 101 -5.30 -16.99 1.40
C ALA A 101 -5.32 -16.64 2.87
N SER A 102 -4.89 -15.42 3.23
CA SER A 102 -4.72 -14.98 4.61
C SER A 102 -5.98 -15.07 5.47
N PRO A 103 -7.18 -14.69 4.98
CA PRO A 103 -8.38 -14.70 5.82
C PRO A 103 -8.78 -16.05 6.38
N VAL A 104 -8.36 -17.11 5.72
CA VAL A 104 -8.69 -18.46 6.18
C VAL A 104 -8.16 -18.70 7.58
N GLU A 105 -7.03 -18.12 7.87
CA GLU A 105 -6.36 -18.30 9.17
C GLU A 105 -7.05 -17.56 10.29
N SER A 106 -7.78 -16.51 9.97
CA SER A 106 -8.42 -15.69 11.00
C SER A 106 -9.51 -16.42 11.73
N HIS A 107 -9.95 -17.55 11.23
CA HIS A 107 -11.00 -18.37 11.83
C HIS A 107 -10.44 -19.48 12.72
N GLY A 108 -9.14 -19.63 12.68
CA GLY A 108 -8.50 -20.67 13.49
C GLY A 108 -8.70 -20.46 14.96
#